data_d05f771134c29966b4b0c5b5c583bfd6
#
_entry.id   d05f771134c29966b4b0c5b5c583bfd6
#
_cell.length_a   1.000
_cell.length_b   1.000
_cell.length_c   1.000
_cell.angle_alpha   90.00
_cell.angle_beta   90.00
_cell.angle_gamma   90.00
#
_symmetry.space_group_name_H-M   'P 1'
#
loop_
_entity.id
_entity.type
_entity.pdbx_description
1 polymer ?
#
loop_
_entity_poly.entity_id
_entity_poly.type
_entity_poly.pdbx_seq_one_letter_code
_entity_poly.pdbx_strand_id
1 'polypeptide(L)'
;MKNLSRSLLTLSLLSALALGAVTPASAGDRLDNIMEKKVLRVGTPGDYRPFSMKEDGKFVGHDIELVQKMADVYGWKVEFVHSSWSNLAKDMADNKFDVAVGGITRSPARVVTGDFLPAYAPFGKVALIHKKNKDKLTSLDKLNEPSVTVIKNPGGTNEQFVLQNLTKAKILTHEKNYEIPGLIAEGKGDLMIT
;
A
#
# COMPACT_ATOMS: atom_id res chain seq x y z
N MET A 1 37.37 -71.48 16.20
CA MET A 1 38.64 -70.79 15.91
C MET A 1 38.42 -69.96 14.64
N LYS A 2 38.68 -68.68 14.67
CA LYS A 2 38.97 -67.76 13.56
C LYS A 2 37.78 -67.44 12.63
N ASN A 3 37.47 -66.29 12.29
CA ASN A 3 37.83 -64.93 12.59
C ASN A 3 36.74 -64.06 11.89
N LEU A 4 36.28 -63.10 12.63
CA LEU A 4 35.47 -61.99 12.10
C LEU A 4 36.19 -61.30 10.97
N SER A 5 35.45 -60.95 9.94
CA SER A 5 35.82 -59.83 9.10
C SER A 5 34.64 -58.85 9.02
N ARG A 6 34.88 -57.73 9.61
CA ARG A 6 34.00 -56.53 9.62
C ARG A 6 34.02 -55.91 8.22
N SER A 7 32.88 -55.71 7.66
CA SER A 7 32.70 -54.69 6.60
C SER A 7 31.57 -53.79 6.99
N LEU A 8 31.94 -52.68 7.60
CA LEU A 8 31.09 -51.53 7.82
C LEU A 8 30.91 -50.80 6.48
N LEU A 9 29.78 -51.04 5.84
CA LEU A 9 29.32 -50.14 4.78
C LEU A 9 28.67 -48.90 5.43
N THR A 10 29.43 -47.82 5.53
CA THR A 10 28.92 -46.51 5.82
C THR A 10 28.23 -45.98 4.58
N LEU A 11 26.91 -46.10 4.57
CA LEU A 11 26.06 -45.45 3.57
C LEU A 11 25.89 -43.98 3.99
N SER A 12 26.76 -43.12 3.47
CA SER A 12 26.66 -41.67 3.64
C SER A 12 25.49 -41.18 2.79
N LEU A 13 24.33 -41.00 3.40
CA LEU A 13 23.23 -40.25 2.80
C LEU A 13 23.65 -38.77 2.75
N LEU A 14 24.21 -38.34 1.64
CA LEU A 14 24.27 -36.90 1.31
C LEU A 14 22.86 -36.43 0.95
N SER A 15 22.10 -36.07 1.96
CA SER A 15 20.89 -35.25 1.79
C SER A 15 21.35 -33.84 1.43
N ALA A 16 21.49 -33.57 0.14
CA ALA A 16 21.61 -32.20 -0.36
C ALA A 16 20.28 -31.49 -0.09
N LEU A 17 20.17 -30.87 1.09
CA LEU A 17 19.18 -29.84 1.33
C LEU A 17 19.49 -28.71 0.35
N ALA A 18 18.81 -28.69 -0.78
CA ALA A 18 18.67 -27.51 -1.61
C ALA A 18 17.80 -26.52 -0.82
N LEU A 19 18.39 -25.85 0.19
CA LEU A 19 17.85 -24.59 0.66
C LEU A 19 17.96 -23.65 -0.55
N GLY A 20 16.85 -23.50 -1.26
CA GLY A 20 16.68 -22.39 -2.17
C GLY A 20 16.88 -21.12 -1.34
N ALA A 21 18.08 -20.57 -1.41
CA ALA A 21 18.35 -19.27 -0.88
C ALA A 21 17.43 -18.30 -1.63
N VAL A 22 16.31 -17.93 -1.00
CA VAL A 22 15.55 -16.75 -1.40
C VAL A 22 16.47 -15.59 -1.07
N THR A 23 17.35 -15.26 -2.02
CA THR A 23 18.12 -14.04 -1.93
C THR A 23 17.08 -12.90 -1.94
N PRO A 24 17.02 -12.06 -0.89
CA PRO A 24 16.22 -10.86 -0.98
C PRO A 24 16.70 -10.11 -2.22
N ALA A 25 15.76 -9.80 -3.14
CA ALA A 25 16.11 -9.00 -4.31
C ALA A 25 16.78 -7.73 -3.80
N SER A 26 18.07 -7.60 -4.06
CA SER A 26 18.84 -6.42 -3.70
C SER A 26 18.22 -5.22 -4.41
N ALA A 27 18.21 -4.05 -3.76
CA ALA A 27 17.80 -2.81 -4.43
C ALA A 27 18.62 -2.60 -5.73
N GLY A 28 19.84 -3.10 -5.80
CA GLY A 28 20.68 -3.16 -7.00
C GLY A 28 20.00 -3.89 -8.16
N ASP A 29 19.52 -5.11 -7.95
CA ASP A 29 18.95 -5.93 -9.03
C ASP A 29 17.71 -5.27 -9.69
N ARG A 30 16.89 -4.56 -8.92
CA ARG A 30 15.74 -3.81 -9.47
C ARG A 30 16.19 -2.63 -10.29
N LEU A 31 17.12 -1.84 -9.77
CA LEU A 31 17.66 -0.69 -10.50
C LEU A 31 18.36 -1.13 -11.77
N ASP A 32 19.17 -2.19 -11.71
CA ASP A 32 19.87 -2.74 -12.86
C ASP A 32 18.88 -3.18 -13.96
N ASN A 33 17.78 -3.82 -13.58
CA ASN A 33 16.70 -4.17 -14.51
C ASN A 33 16.05 -2.93 -15.16
N ILE A 34 15.79 -1.87 -14.38
CA ILE A 34 15.23 -0.62 -14.91
C ILE A 34 16.22 0.04 -15.86
N MET A 35 17.50 0.08 -15.51
CA MET A 35 18.57 0.67 -16.31
C MET A 35 18.74 -0.07 -17.64
N GLU A 36 18.67 -1.40 -17.63
CA GLU A 36 18.79 -2.25 -18.81
C GLU A 36 17.56 -2.12 -19.73
N LYS A 37 16.36 -2.29 -19.16
CA LYS A 37 15.11 -2.31 -19.92
C LYS A 37 14.59 -0.93 -20.30
N LYS A 38 15.08 0.10 -19.64
CA LYS A 38 14.58 1.49 -19.76
C LYS A 38 13.07 1.60 -19.46
N VAL A 39 12.58 0.77 -18.53
CA VAL A 39 11.18 0.73 -18.12
C VAL A 39 11.10 0.78 -16.61
N LEU A 40 10.30 1.72 -16.09
CA LEU A 40 9.94 1.85 -14.68
C LEU A 40 8.48 1.45 -14.49
N ARG A 41 8.24 0.36 -13.76
CA ARG A 41 6.89 -0.07 -13.40
C ARG A 41 6.46 0.65 -12.12
N VAL A 42 5.31 1.33 -12.17
CA VAL A 42 4.84 2.20 -11.09
C VAL A 42 3.49 1.73 -10.58
N GLY A 43 3.45 1.21 -9.36
CA GLY A 43 2.22 0.82 -8.67
C GLY A 43 1.49 2.03 -8.09
N THR A 44 0.17 2.10 -8.28
CA THR A 44 -0.64 3.18 -7.73
C THR A 44 -2.10 2.77 -7.52
N PRO A 45 -2.76 3.21 -6.43
CA PRO A 45 -4.18 2.97 -6.22
C PRO A 45 -5.09 3.74 -7.18
N GLY A 46 -4.70 4.95 -7.58
CA GLY A 46 -5.47 5.75 -8.53
C GLY A 46 -6.84 6.20 -8.02
N ASP A 47 -6.97 6.45 -6.72
CA ASP A 47 -8.23 6.83 -6.07
C ASP A 47 -8.07 7.90 -4.97
N TYR A 48 -6.92 8.61 -4.94
CA TYR A 48 -6.58 9.57 -3.90
C TYR A 48 -6.05 10.89 -4.46
N ARG A 49 -6.95 11.83 -4.73
CA ARG A 49 -6.59 13.20 -5.11
C ARG A 49 -5.94 13.95 -3.95
N PRO A 50 -4.98 14.84 -4.21
CA PRO A 50 -4.41 15.23 -5.52
C PRO A 50 -3.27 14.34 -6.01
N PHE A 51 -2.91 13.27 -5.29
CA PHE A 51 -1.69 12.51 -5.51
C PHE A 51 -1.80 11.57 -6.71
N SER A 52 -2.85 10.76 -6.77
CA SER A 52 -3.09 9.81 -7.86
C SER A 52 -4.58 9.57 -8.04
N MET A 53 -5.06 9.72 -9.26
CA MET A 53 -6.43 9.44 -9.66
C MET A 53 -6.45 8.76 -11.03
N LYS A 54 -7.36 7.79 -11.21
CA LYS A 54 -7.62 7.19 -12.51
C LYS A 54 -8.82 7.87 -13.16
N GLU A 55 -8.58 8.56 -14.28
CA GLU A 55 -9.57 9.30 -15.05
C GLU A 55 -9.50 8.85 -16.50
N ASP A 56 -10.62 8.48 -17.10
CA ASP A 56 -10.71 8.03 -18.49
C ASP A 56 -9.65 6.99 -18.88
N GLY A 57 -9.40 6.06 -17.96
CA GLY A 57 -8.42 4.98 -18.14
C GLY A 57 -6.95 5.37 -17.89
N LYS A 58 -6.65 6.64 -17.66
CA LYS A 58 -5.30 7.16 -17.42
C LYS A 58 -5.10 7.52 -15.94
N PHE A 59 -3.88 7.39 -15.46
CA PHE A 59 -3.51 7.91 -14.15
C PHE A 59 -3.07 9.37 -14.29
N VAL A 60 -3.55 10.21 -13.36
CA VAL A 60 -3.25 11.64 -13.27
C VAL A 60 -3.00 12.03 -11.81
N GLY A 61 -2.34 13.16 -11.57
CA GLY A 61 -2.10 13.72 -10.25
C GLY A 61 -0.64 14.00 -9.98
N HIS A 62 -0.39 14.67 -8.85
CA HIS A 62 0.94 15.15 -8.46
C HIS A 62 2.01 14.06 -8.51
N ASP A 63 1.76 12.90 -7.90
CA ASP A 63 2.76 11.84 -7.81
C ASP A 63 2.95 11.14 -9.16
N ILE A 64 1.90 11.11 -9.98
CA ILE A 64 1.97 10.57 -11.35
C ILE A 64 2.86 11.44 -12.22
N GLU A 65 2.68 12.76 -12.16
CA GLU A 65 3.51 13.71 -12.90
C GLU A 65 4.96 13.72 -12.40
N LEU A 66 5.14 13.61 -11.07
CA LEU A 66 6.47 13.57 -10.47
C LEU A 66 7.28 12.37 -10.97
N VAL A 67 6.70 11.18 -10.93
CA VAL A 67 7.40 9.96 -11.37
C VAL A 67 7.62 9.97 -12.89
N GLN A 68 6.70 10.54 -13.66
CA GLN A 68 6.88 10.70 -15.11
C GLN A 68 8.06 11.61 -15.42
N LYS A 69 8.13 12.80 -14.78
CA LYS A 69 9.27 13.72 -14.94
C LYS A 69 10.60 13.10 -14.52
N MET A 70 10.60 12.32 -13.44
CA MET A 70 11.79 11.59 -13.02
C MET A 70 12.23 10.58 -14.10
N ALA A 71 11.30 9.80 -14.63
CA ALA A 71 11.60 8.83 -15.67
C ALA A 71 12.09 9.49 -16.97
N ASP A 72 11.52 10.64 -17.35
CA ASP A 72 11.93 11.41 -18.52
C ASP A 72 13.39 11.87 -18.43
N VAL A 73 13.87 12.28 -17.23
CA VAL A 73 15.28 12.67 -17.00
C VAL A 73 16.23 11.52 -17.30
N TYR A 74 15.83 10.28 -17.01
CA TYR A 74 16.65 9.09 -17.26
C TYR A 74 16.38 8.43 -18.60
N GLY A 75 15.44 8.94 -19.38
CA GLY A 75 15.01 8.35 -20.66
C GLY A 75 14.31 7.01 -20.48
N TRP A 76 13.56 6.83 -19.39
CA TRP A 76 12.80 5.62 -19.09
C TRP A 76 11.33 5.77 -19.49
N LYS A 77 10.74 4.66 -19.97
CA LYS A 77 9.30 4.54 -20.14
C LYS A 77 8.66 4.22 -18.78
N VAL A 78 7.52 4.88 -18.48
CA VAL A 78 6.73 4.54 -17.28
C VAL A 78 5.60 3.58 -17.68
N GLU A 79 5.44 2.51 -16.91
CA GLU A 79 4.31 1.59 -16.98
C GLU A 79 3.55 1.61 -15.66
N PHE A 80 2.34 2.16 -15.68
CA PHE A 80 1.51 2.21 -14.48
C PHE A 80 0.78 0.89 -14.25
N VAL A 81 0.89 0.37 -13.02
CA VAL A 81 0.24 -0.84 -12.54
C VAL A 81 -0.79 -0.45 -11.49
N HIS A 82 -2.06 -0.71 -11.76
CA HIS A 82 -3.11 -0.49 -10.75
C HIS A 82 -2.95 -1.49 -9.61
N SER A 83 -2.96 -0.99 -8.37
CA SER A 83 -2.96 -1.80 -7.15
C SER A 83 -3.91 -1.17 -6.13
N SER A 84 -4.68 -1.98 -5.42
CA SER A 84 -5.55 -1.47 -4.35
C SER A 84 -4.75 -1.18 -3.09
N TRP A 85 -5.31 -0.37 -2.18
CA TRP A 85 -4.71 -0.12 -0.86
C TRP A 85 -4.47 -1.40 -0.07
N SER A 86 -5.36 -2.39 -0.20
CA SER A 86 -5.26 -3.70 0.45
C SER A 86 -4.12 -4.55 -0.13
N ASN A 87 -3.86 -4.44 -1.42
CA ASN A 87 -2.89 -5.28 -2.12
C ASN A 87 -1.51 -4.62 -2.28
N LEU A 88 -1.39 -3.32 -2.03
CA LEU A 88 -0.18 -2.55 -2.35
C LEU A 88 1.12 -3.19 -1.82
N ALA A 89 1.13 -3.62 -0.56
CA ALA A 89 2.29 -4.26 0.06
C ALA A 89 2.58 -5.64 -0.56
N LYS A 90 1.53 -6.44 -0.77
CA LYS A 90 1.65 -7.75 -1.42
C LYS A 90 2.14 -7.63 -2.85
N ASP A 91 1.58 -6.72 -3.63
CA ASP A 91 1.94 -6.52 -5.03
C ASP A 91 3.40 -6.03 -5.18
N MET A 92 3.90 -5.23 -4.21
CA MET A 92 5.31 -4.85 -4.12
C MET A 92 6.19 -6.08 -3.83
N ALA A 93 5.80 -6.92 -2.87
CA ALA A 93 6.53 -8.15 -2.53
C ALA A 93 6.52 -9.16 -3.68
N ASP A 94 5.41 -9.25 -4.40
CA ASP A 94 5.26 -10.09 -5.60
C ASP A 94 5.98 -9.51 -6.84
N ASN A 95 6.71 -8.41 -6.69
CA ASN A 95 7.47 -7.76 -7.76
C ASN A 95 6.62 -7.33 -8.98
N LYS A 96 5.37 -6.91 -8.74
CA LYS A 96 4.48 -6.43 -9.82
C LYS A 96 4.86 -5.04 -10.32
N PHE A 97 5.54 -4.25 -9.50
CA PHE A 97 6.05 -2.92 -9.84
C PHE A 97 7.35 -2.63 -9.07
N ASP A 98 8.08 -1.63 -9.51
CA ASP A 98 9.40 -1.28 -8.98
C ASP A 98 9.31 -0.20 -7.91
N VAL A 99 8.39 0.74 -8.08
CA VAL A 99 8.07 1.82 -7.13
C VAL A 99 6.56 1.94 -6.96
N ALA A 100 6.14 2.49 -5.82
CA ALA A 100 4.73 2.78 -5.56
C ALA A 100 4.56 4.27 -5.25
N VAL A 101 3.52 4.90 -5.83
CA VAL A 101 3.20 6.31 -5.66
C VAL A 101 1.68 6.51 -5.47
N GLY A 102 1.27 7.65 -4.93
CA GLY A 102 -0.14 8.01 -4.76
C GLY A 102 -0.52 8.41 -3.33
N GLY A 103 0.29 9.26 -2.69
CA GLY A 103 0.03 9.73 -1.32
C GLY A 103 0.16 8.62 -0.28
N ILE A 104 1.11 7.71 -0.49
CA ILE A 104 1.28 6.52 0.35
C ILE A 104 1.92 6.90 1.69
N THR A 105 1.16 6.73 2.77
CA THR A 105 1.64 6.98 4.12
C THR A 105 2.79 6.04 4.48
N ARG A 106 3.93 6.59 4.93
CA ARG A 106 5.01 5.83 5.55
C ARG A 106 4.53 5.30 6.90
N SER A 107 4.52 3.99 7.08
CA SER A 107 4.11 3.34 8.32
C SER A 107 5.01 2.14 8.65
N PRO A 108 5.15 1.76 9.93
CA PRO A 108 5.94 0.57 10.31
C PRO A 108 5.54 -0.69 9.55
N ALA A 109 4.24 -0.91 9.33
CA ALA A 109 3.74 -2.08 8.61
C ALA A 109 4.15 -2.10 7.12
N ARG A 110 4.43 -0.95 6.52
CA ARG A 110 4.82 -0.84 5.11
C ARG A 110 6.33 -0.86 4.90
N VAL A 111 7.13 -0.38 5.86
CA VAL A 111 8.60 -0.39 5.72
C VAL A 111 9.21 -1.79 5.75
N VAL A 112 8.46 -2.81 6.18
CA VAL A 112 8.91 -4.21 6.12
C VAL A 112 8.80 -4.81 4.71
N THR A 113 8.09 -4.15 3.79
CA THR A 113 7.86 -4.62 2.41
C THR A 113 8.55 -3.78 1.35
N GLY A 114 9.13 -2.65 1.72
CA GLY A 114 9.85 -1.78 0.79
C GLY A 114 10.41 -0.55 1.47
N ASP A 115 11.43 0.03 0.86
CA ASP A 115 12.06 1.26 1.32
C ASP A 115 11.19 2.48 0.99
N PHE A 116 11.24 3.46 1.88
CA PHE A 116 10.57 4.74 1.67
C PHE A 116 11.59 5.85 1.48
N LEU A 117 11.40 6.65 0.45
CA LEU A 117 12.07 7.94 0.33
C LEU A 117 11.67 8.88 1.49
N PRO A 118 12.43 9.94 1.76
CA PRO A 118 12.04 10.98 2.69
C PRO A 118 10.63 11.50 2.38
N ALA A 119 9.83 11.73 3.43
CA ALA A 119 8.49 12.27 3.25
C ALA A 119 8.57 13.69 2.68
N TYR A 120 7.86 13.95 1.60
CA TYR A 120 7.77 15.27 0.97
C TYR A 120 6.60 16.11 1.51
N ALA A 121 5.64 15.47 2.22
CA ALA A 121 4.52 16.16 2.82
C ALA A 121 4.15 15.52 4.17
N PRO A 122 4.16 16.27 5.28
CA PRO A 122 3.67 15.80 6.56
C PRO A 122 2.16 15.94 6.62
N PHE A 123 1.45 14.83 6.86
CA PHE A 123 0.00 14.81 7.06
C PHE A 123 -0.36 14.10 8.36
N GLY A 124 -1.42 14.58 9.03
CA GLY A 124 -2.10 13.87 10.10
C GLY A 124 -3.43 13.32 9.64
N LYS A 125 -4.06 12.46 10.45
CA LYS A 125 -5.42 12.01 10.21
C LYS A 125 -6.41 13.14 10.52
N VAL A 126 -7.33 13.38 9.61
CA VAL A 126 -8.41 14.35 9.77
C VAL A 126 -9.75 13.69 9.47
N ALA A 127 -10.81 14.23 10.09
CA ALA A 127 -12.17 13.82 9.78
C ALA A 127 -12.76 14.80 8.74
N LEU A 128 -13.08 14.29 7.56
CA LEU A 128 -13.94 15.01 6.63
C LEU A 128 -15.39 14.72 7.03
N ILE A 129 -16.12 15.77 7.41
CA ILE A 129 -17.48 15.67 7.94
C ILE A 129 -18.48 16.41 7.06
N HIS A 130 -19.74 16.02 7.13
CA HIS A 130 -20.81 16.82 6.53
C HIS A 130 -20.90 18.19 7.24
N LYS A 131 -20.97 19.29 6.51
CA LYS A 131 -21.00 20.67 7.06
C LYS A 131 -22.06 20.89 8.15
N LYS A 132 -23.22 20.24 8.04
CA LYS A 132 -24.28 20.31 9.06
C LYS A 132 -23.86 19.75 10.43
N ASN A 133 -22.83 18.91 10.49
CA ASN A 133 -22.34 18.24 11.69
C ASN A 133 -21.15 18.95 12.34
N LYS A 134 -20.70 20.11 11.81
CA LYS A 134 -19.49 20.81 12.25
C LYS A 134 -19.45 21.13 13.75
N ASP A 135 -20.62 21.43 14.34
CA ASP A 135 -20.74 21.81 15.76
C ASP A 135 -20.99 20.58 16.67
N LYS A 136 -21.25 19.42 16.08
CA LYS A 136 -21.51 18.16 16.80
C LYS A 136 -20.30 17.23 16.84
N LEU A 137 -19.60 17.10 15.73
CA LEU A 137 -18.48 16.16 15.53
C LEU A 137 -17.14 16.86 15.73
N THR A 138 -16.89 17.36 16.95
CA THR A 138 -15.78 18.27 17.28
C THR A 138 -14.58 17.58 17.94
N SER A 139 -14.71 16.31 18.34
CA SER A 139 -13.64 15.56 19.00
C SER A 139 -13.73 14.07 18.65
N LEU A 140 -12.65 13.33 18.87
CA LEU A 140 -12.60 11.88 18.62
C LEU A 140 -13.72 11.14 19.35
N ASP A 141 -14.02 11.52 20.59
CA ASP A 141 -15.11 10.92 21.36
C ASP A 141 -16.47 11.14 20.68
N LYS A 142 -16.68 12.33 20.13
CA LYS A 142 -17.90 12.66 19.39
C LYS A 142 -18.00 11.94 18.05
N LEU A 143 -16.88 11.60 17.44
CA LEU A 143 -16.86 10.75 16.24
C LEU A 143 -17.14 9.29 16.57
N ASN A 144 -16.84 8.84 17.80
CA ASN A 144 -16.96 7.45 18.25
C ASN A 144 -18.27 7.20 19.02
N GLU A 145 -19.37 7.75 18.57
CA GLU A 145 -20.70 7.52 19.17
C GLU A 145 -21.54 6.54 18.31
N PRO A 146 -22.40 5.69 18.91
CA PRO A 146 -23.23 4.73 18.15
C PRO A 146 -24.20 5.37 17.15
N SER A 147 -24.48 6.66 17.29
CA SER A 147 -25.32 7.43 16.37
C SER A 147 -24.58 7.90 15.13
N VAL A 148 -23.25 7.85 15.14
CA VAL A 148 -22.38 8.35 14.05
C VAL A 148 -22.11 7.24 13.05
N THR A 149 -22.23 7.56 11.76
CA THR A 149 -21.92 6.66 10.66
C THR A 149 -20.64 7.10 9.95
N VAL A 150 -19.61 6.27 10.02
CA VAL A 150 -18.30 6.46 9.37
C VAL A 150 -18.26 5.68 8.08
N ILE A 151 -17.94 6.33 6.96
CA ILE A 151 -17.69 5.64 5.69
C ILE A 151 -16.19 5.49 5.52
N LYS A 152 -15.70 4.29 5.25
CA LYS A 152 -14.29 3.98 5.00
C LYS A 152 -14.10 3.18 3.72
N ASN A 153 -12.95 3.34 3.08
CA ASN A 153 -12.49 2.37 2.07
C ASN A 153 -11.61 1.30 2.72
N PRO A 154 -11.52 0.08 2.15
CA PRO A 154 -10.70 -0.98 2.72
C PRO A 154 -9.21 -0.81 2.44
N GLY A 155 -8.37 -1.39 3.31
CA GLY A 155 -6.95 -1.69 3.10
C GLY A 155 -5.95 -0.58 3.40
N GLY A 156 -6.41 0.64 3.69
CA GLY A 156 -5.52 1.77 3.94
C GLY A 156 -5.28 2.08 5.43
N THR A 157 -4.39 3.04 5.70
CA THR A 157 -4.16 3.54 7.06
C THR A 157 -5.37 4.27 7.63
N ASN A 158 -6.30 4.74 6.78
CA ASN A 158 -7.57 5.33 7.20
C ASN A 158 -8.48 4.28 7.82
N GLU A 159 -8.61 3.11 7.17
CA GLU A 159 -9.35 1.98 7.74
C GLU A 159 -8.77 1.54 9.08
N GLN A 160 -7.43 1.40 9.17
CA GLN A 160 -6.77 1.02 10.41
C GLN A 160 -7.10 2.01 11.54
N PHE A 161 -7.04 3.31 11.25
CA PHE A 161 -7.41 4.33 12.22
C PHE A 161 -8.87 4.20 12.68
N VAL A 162 -9.80 4.04 11.74
CA VAL A 162 -11.24 3.89 12.03
C VAL A 162 -11.49 2.67 12.92
N LEU A 163 -10.95 1.51 12.56
CA LEU A 163 -11.17 0.27 13.30
C LEU A 163 -10.56 0.29 14.70
N GLN A 164 -9.45 1.04 14.89
CA GLN A 164 -8.78 1.15 16.18
C GLN A 164 -9.42 2.20 17.11
N ASN A 165 -9.95 3.29 16.55
CA ASN A 165 -10.33 4.47 17.34
C ASN A 165 -11.84 4.75 17.33
N LEU A 166 -12.59 4.26 16.34
CA LEU A 166 -14.03 4.54 16.20
C LEU A 166 -14.85 3.25 16.39
N THR A 167 -14.58 2.52 17.47
CA THR A 167 -15.11 1.17 17.75
C THR A 167 -16.60 1.13 18.09
N LYS A 168 -17.21 2.26 18.45
CA LYS A 168 -18.64 2.39 18.78
C LYS A 168 -19.47 2.91 17.62
N ALA A 169 -18.85 3.64 16.71
CA ALA A 169 -19.52 4.22 15.54
C ALA A 169 -20.01 3.12 14.59
N LYS A 170 -21.01 3.43 13.80
CA LYS A 170 -21.46 2.56 12.70
C LYS A 170 -20.47 2.67 11.55
N ILE A 171 -20.00 1.52 11.05
CA ILE A 171 -19.04 1.49 9.95
C ILE A 171 -19.72 1.05 8.66
N LEU A 172 -19.61 1.88 7.62
CA LEU A 172 -19.96 1.53 6.25
C LEU A 172 -18.68 1.39 5.43
N THR A 173 -18.54 0.31 4.71
CA THR A 173 -17.42 0.12 3.77
C THR A 173 -17.86 0.52 2.37
N HIS A 174 -17.05 1.34 1.70
CA HIS A 174 -17.23 1.72 0.30
C HIS A 174 -15.90 1.58 -0.44
N GLU A 175 -15.89 0.81 -1.53
CA GLU A 175 -14.66 0.39 -2.19
C GLU A 175 -13.89 1.57 -2.82
N LYS A 176 -14.62 2.53 -3.38
CA LYS A 176 -14.02 3.65 -4.10
C LYS A 176 -13.83 4.85 -3.19
N ASN A 177 -12.63 5.03 -2.71
CA ASN A 177 -12.28 6.11 -1.78
C ASN A 177 -12.73 7.49 -2.27
N TYR A 178 -12.55 7.80 -3.55
CA TYR A 178 -12.88 9.10 -4.14
C TYR A 178 -14.39 9.42 -4.19
N GLU A 179 -15.27 8.42 -4.06
CA GLU A 179 -16.73 8.62 -4.03
C GLU A 179 -17.24 8.97 -2.62
N ILE A 180 -16.48 8.64 -1.56
CA ILE A 180 -16.93 8.81 -0.17
C ILE A 180 -17.29 10.25 0.19
N PRO A 181 -16.52 11.30 -0.23
CA PRO A 181 -16.94 12.69 0.03
C PRO A 181 -18.32 13.04 -0.53
N GLY A 182 -18.66 12.51 -1.70
CA GLY A 182 -19.99 12.67 -2.30
C GLY A 182 -21.08 11.99 -1.46
N LEU A 183 -20.83 10.76 -1.00
CA LEU A 183 -21.76 10.03 -0.13
C LEU A 183 -22.02 10.78 1.20
N ILE A 184 -20.99 11.40 1.76
CA ILE A 184 -21.14 12.25 2.96
C ILE A 184 -21.98 13.48 2.65
N ALA A 185 -21.74 14.15 1.52
CA ALA A 185 -22.51 15.30 1.10
C ALA A 185 -23.99 14.97 0.87
N GLU A 186 -24.30 13.75 0.39
CA GLU A 186 -25.64 13.23 0.23
C GLU A 186 -26.28 12.76 1.57
N GLY A 187 -25.54 12.77 2.67
CA GLY A 187 -26.02 12.37 4.00
C GLY A 187 -26.09 10.84 4.19
N LYS A 188 -25.43 10.04 3.36
CA LYS A 188 -25.35 8.57 3.49
C LYS A 188 -24.40 8.12 4.60
N GLY A 189 -23.59 9.04 5.13
CA GLY A 189 -22.75 8.91 6.30
C GLY A 189 -22.43 10.27 6.88
N ASP A 190 -21.86 10.29 8.07
CA ASP A 190 -21.54 11.53 8.80
C ASP A 190 -20.12 12.02 8.53
N LEU A 191 -19.19 11.06 8.34
CA LEU A 191 -17.77 11.38 8.15
C LEU A 191 -16.99 10.26 7.45
N MET A 192 -15.79 10.63 6.97
CA MET A 192 -14.68 9.72 6.69
C MET A 192 -13.42 10.22 7.39
N ILE A 193 -12.48 9.32 7.64
CA ILE A 193 -11.11 9.64 8.03
C ILE A 193 -10.23 9.63 6.78
N THR A 194 -9.43 10.66 6.65
CA THR A 194 -8.51 10.82 5.51
C THR A 194 -7.16 11.41 5.94
#